data_aac09344d27bbc50d4f3e8540833c3f9
#
_entry.id   aac09344d27bbc50d4f3e8540833c3f9
#
_cell.length_a   1.000
_cell.length_b   1.000
_cell.length_c   1.000
_cell.angle_alpha   90.00
_cell.angle_beta   90.00
_cell.angle_gamma   90.00
#
_symmetry.space_group_name_H-M   'P 1'
#
loop_
_entity.id
_entity.type
_entity.pdbx_description
1 polymer ?
#
loop_
_entity_poly.entity_id
_entity_poly.type
_entity_poly.pdbx_seq_one_letter_code
_entity_poly.pdbx_strand_id
1 'polypeptide(L)'
;MSQPSLTERLGIAGTGAVAVGLARLAAARGEVVVWARSAESEARARAEIGDDARITTHLDALRSCSFVVESVIEDAAVKRELLERLGALASPDAVIGSTTSSLSVSELASASGRPDRFVGLHVFNPVERMELVELAYPGDASEATRQRAGELCASLGKTAVEVPDVPGFVVNRLLFPYLFSAVRFLEQHPLEPEAVDTCMKLGAAHPMGPLALLDFVGLDVAAAIGESIGVEVPDRIRELVAAGALGRKSGAGFYDYDDR
;
A
#
# COMPACT_ATOMS: atom_id res chain seq x y z
N MET A 1 10.63 26.46 -2.80
CA MET A 1 11.76 25.53 -2.59
C MET A 1 11.63 24.45 -3.67
N SER A 2 12.68 24.17 -4.47
CA SER A 2 12.65 23.10 -5.47
C SER A 2 12.48 21.75 -4.76
N GLN A 3 11.62 20.89 -5.30
CA GLN A 3 11.48 19.53 -4.80
C GLN A 3 12.81 18.77 -5.01
N PRO A 4 13.23 17.89 -4.09
CA PRO A 4 14.43 17.10 -4.27
C PRO A 4 14.29 16.19 -5.49
N SER A 5 15.35 16.02 -6.26
CA SER A 5 15.40 15.05 -7.35
C SER A 5 15.45 13.62 -6.83
N LEU A 6 14.94 12.66 -7.61
CA LEU A 6 15.07 11.24 -7.28
C LEU A 6 16.56 10.86 -7.14
N THR A 7 16.87 10.10 -6.11
CA THR A 7 18.21 9.52 -5.90
C THR A 7 18.43 8.26 -6.75
N GLU A 8 17.33 7.66 -7.24
CA GLU A 8 17.33 6.38 -7.95
C GLU A 8 16.64 6.48 -9.31
N ARG A 9 17.03 5.64 -10.26
CA ARG A 9 16.20 5.35 -11.43
C ARG A 9 15.13 4.36 -11.02
N LEU A 10 13.92 4.85 -10.84
CA LEU A 10 12.81 4.08 -10.25
C LEU A 10 12.06 3.28 -11.32
N GLY A 11 11.99 1.97 -11.09
CA GLY A 11 11.10 1.07 -11.81
C GLY A 11 9.90 0.69 -10.93
N ILE A 12 8.70 0.66 -11.51
CA ILE A 12 7.48 0.23 -10.80
C ILE A 12 6.85 -0.90 -11.58
N ALA A 13 6.73 -2.07 -10.98
CA ALA A 13 6.09 -3.23 -11.57
C ALA A 13 4.64 -3.35 -11.08
N GLY A 14 3.71 -2.77 -11.84
CA GLY A 14 2.28 -2.71 -11.52
C GLY A 14 1.61 -1.44 -11.99
N THR A 15 0.28 -1.44 -12.03
CA THR A 15 -0.56 -0.33 -12.50
C THR A 15 -1.83 -0.17 -11.65
N GLY A 16 -1.82 -0.67 -10.41
CA GLY A 16 -2.88 -0.42 -9.43
C GLY A 16 -2.79 0.99 -8.82
N ALA A 17 -3.75 1.38 -7.98
CA ALA A 17 -3.82 2.72 -7.41
C ALA A 17 -2.51 3.15 -6.69
N VAL A 18 -1.89 2.25 -5.93
CA VAL A 18 -0.61 2.49 -5.26
C VAL A 18 0.52 2.70 -6.28
N ALA A 19 0.61 1.82 -7.31
CA ALA A 19 1.62 1.91 -8.35
C ALA A 19 1.51 3.24 -9.13
N VAL A 20 0.30 3.61 -9.52
CA VAL A 20 0.01 4.87 -10.24
C VAL A 20 0.34 6.08 -9.37
N GLY A 21 -0.12 6.11 -8.11
CA GLY A 21 0.19 7.20 -7.19
C GLY A 21 1.70 7.36 -6.94
N LEU A 22 2.42 6.24 -6.77
CA LEU A 22 3.88 6.25 -6.62
C LEU A 22 4.57 6.74 -7.90
N ALA A 23 4.11 6.31 -9.07
CA ALA A 23 4.65 6.73 -10.36
C ALA A 23 4.48 8.24 -10.59
N ARG A 24 3.29 8.79 -10.34
CA ARG A 24 3.01 10.24 -10.45
C ARG A 24 3.87 11.06 -9.51
N LEU A 25 3.98 10.61 -8.26
CA LEU A 25 4.81 11.28 -7.26
C LEU A 25 6.29 11.30 -7.65
N ALA A 26 6.78 10.19 -8.19
CA ALA A 26 8.16 10.03 -8.59
C ALA A 26 8.49 10.73 -9.93
N ALA A 27 7.60 10.67 -10.91
CA ALA A 27 7.78 11.29 -12.22
C ALA A 27 7.97 12.82 -12.15
N ALA A 28 7.34 13.46 -11.16
CA ALA A 28 7.57 14.89 -10.89
C ALA A 28 9.01 15.21 -10.40
N ARG A 29 9.85 14.18 -10.11
CA ARG A 29 11.18 14.31 -9.51
C ARG A 29 12.31 13.66 -10.30
N GLY A 30 12.00 12.80 -11.26
CA GLY A 30 12.99 12.11 -12.08
C GLY A 30 12.40 11.06 -13.01
N GLU A 31 13.28 10.29 -13.67
CA GLU A 31 12.86 9.27 -14.62
C GLU A 31 12.22 8.07 -13.91
N VAL A 32 11.05 7.68 -14.40
CA VAL A 32 10.29 6.52 -13.89
C VAL A 32 9.90 5.59 -15.04
N VAL A 33 10.10 4.30 -14.83
CA VAL A 33 9.64 3.26 -15.74
C VAL A 33 8.55 2.45 -15.05
N VAL A 34 7.37 2.35 -15.66
CA VAL A 34 6.23 1.57 -15.17
C VAL A 34 6.01 0.37 -16.06
N TRP A 35 6.05 -0.83 -15.48
CA TRP A 35 5.67 -2.02 -16.18
C TRP A 35 4.19 -2.37 -15.96
N ALA A 36 3.47 -2.57 -17.06
CA ALA A 36 2.09 -3.01 -17.10
C ALA A 36 2.02 -4.46 -17.63
N ARG A 37 1.21 -5.31 -17.02
CA ARG A 37 1.10 -6.72 -17.43
C ARG A 37 0.41 -6.92 -18.79
N SER A 38 -0.34 -5.94 -19.28
CA SER A 38 -1.10 -6.00 -20.54
C SER A 38 -1.23 -4.61 -21.17
N ALA A 39 -1.50 -4.57 -22.49
CA ALA A 39 -1.76 -3.32 -23.20
C ALA A 39 -2.97 -2.54 -22.62
N GLU A 40 -3.97 -3.23 -22.12
CA GLU A 40 -5.12 -2.60 -21.46
C GLU A 40 -4.70 -1.89 -20.17
N SER A 41 -3.91 -2.55 -19.31
CA SER A 41 -3.40 -1.95 -18.08
C SER A 41 -2.39 -0.84 -18.36
N GLU A 42 -1.61 -0.92 -19.44
CA GLU A 42 -0.75 0.17 -19.93
C GLU A 42 -1.57 1.39 -20.32
N ALA A 43 -2.63 1.21 -21.11
CA ALA A 43 -3.49 2.30 -21.56
C ALA A 43 -4.18 3.02 -20.38
N ARG A 44 -4.68 2.26 -19.39
CA ARG A 44 -5.25 2.86 -18.17
C ARG A 44 -4.22 3.64 -17.37
N ALA A 45 -3.05 3.06 -17.12
CA ALA A 45 -1.99 3.74 -16.39
C ALA A 45 -1.52 5.02 -17.11
N ARG A 46 -1.44 5.00 -18.45
CA ARG A 46 -1.09 6.16 -19.27
C ARG A 46 -2.13 7.27 -19.16
N ALA A 47 -3.41 6.93 -19.11
CA ALA A 47 -4.48 7.92 -18.93
C ALA A 47 -4.40 8.62 -17.56
N GLU A 48 -3.89 7.93 -16.53
CA GLU A 48 -3.80 8.48 -15.17
C GLU A 48 -2.46 9.17 -14.88
N ILE A 49 -1.33 8.65 -15.42
CA ILE A 49 0.03 9.17 -15.16
C ILE A 49 0.41 10.24 -16.18
N GLY A 50 -0.11 10.15 -17.42
CA GLY A 50 0.31 10.99 -18.52
C GLY A 50 1.63 10.52 -19.15
N ASP A 51 2.34 11.48 -19.80
CA ASP A 51 3.62 11.23 -20.48
C ASP A 51 4.85 11.43 -19.57
N ASP A 52 4.64 11.72 -18.29
CA ASP A 52 5.71 12.00 -17.33
C ASP A 52 6.50 10.74 -16.91
N ALA A 53 5.94 9.54 -17.18
CA ALA A 53 6.61 8.27 -16.96
C ALA A 53 6.64 7.41 -18.23
N ARG A 54 7.71 6.63 -18.39
CA ARG A 54 7.78 5.60 -19.44
C ARG A 54 6.95 4.39 -19.02
N ILE A 55 5.81 4.15 -19.67
CA ILE A 55 4.94 2.99 -19.39
C ILE A 55 5.11 1.97 -20.53
N THR A 56 5.23 0.68 -20.19
CA THR A 56 5.50 -0.40 -21.16
C THR A 56 5.02 -1.75 -20.65
N THR A 57 4.68 -2.65 -21.57
CA THR A 57 4.40 -4.06 -21.27
C THR A 57 5.66 -4.95 -21.27
N HIS A 58 6.82 -4.42 -21.62
CA HIS A 58 8.08 -5.16 -21.67
C HIS A 58 8.78 -5.10 -20.31
N LEU A 59 8.80 -6.21 -19.55
CA LEU A 59 9.42 -6.29 -18.22
C LEU A 59 10.92 -5.93 -18.26
N ASP A 60 11.60 -6.27 -19.37
CA ASP A 60 13.03 -5.97 -19.58
C ASP A 60 13.38 -4.48 -19.49
N ALA A 61 12.41 -3.58 -19.65
CA ALA A 61 12.63 -2.16 -19.46
C ALA A 61 13.05 -1.79 -18.03
N LEU A 62 12.72 -2.63 -17.05
CA LEU A 62 13.10 -2.44 -15.65
C LEU A 62 14.58 -2.80 -15.38
N ARG A 63 15.27 -3.47 -16.28
CA ARG A 63 16.69 -3.90 -16.13
C ARG A 63 17.62 -2.73 -15.81
N SER A 64 17.35 -1.56 -16.38
CA SER A 64 18.19 -0.37 -16.18
C SER A 64 17.87 0.40 -14.91
N CYS A 65 16.81 0.03 -14.18
CA CYS A 65 16.44 0.71 -12.95
C CYS A 65 17.36 0.30 -11.81
N SER A 66 17.70 1.25 -10.96
CA SER A 66 18.54 1.01 -9.77
C SER A 66 17.71 0.65 -8.54
N PHE A 67 16.41 0.97 -8.56
CA PHE A 67 15.43 0.57 -7.56
C PHE A 67 14.15 0.13 -8.26
N VAL A 68 13.66 -1.07 -7.99
CA VAL A 68 12.45 -1.62 -8.60
C VAL A 68 11.43 -1.94 -7.51
N VAL A 69 10.24 -1.32 -7.58
CA VAL A 69 9.15 -1.55 -6.64
C VAL A 69 8.08 -2.42 -7.30
N GLU A 70 7.85 -3.60 -6.75
CA GLU A 70 6.71 -4.44 -7.09
C GLU A 70 5.45 -3.88 -6.41
N SER A 71 4.38 -3.67 -7.19
CA SER A 71 3.11 -3.10 -6.73
C SER A 71 1.93 -3.71 -7.51
N VAL A 72 1.80 -5.05 -7.46
CA VAL A 72 0.68 -5.80 -8.02
C VAL A 72 -0.33 -6.19 -6.93
N ILE A 73 -1.34 -6.98 -7.28
CA ILE A 73 -2.35 -7.44 -6.31
C ILE A 73 -1.70 -8.17 -5.12
N GLU A 74 -2.34 -8.09 -3.96
CA GLU A 74 -1.87 -8.68 -2.70
C GLU A 74 -2.14 -10.20 -2.68
N ASP A 75 -1.48 -10.91 -3.57
CA ASP A 75 -1.51 -12.37 -3.70
C ASP A 75 -0.10 -12.92 -3.66
N ALA A 76 0.15 -13.86 -2.73
CA ALA A 76 1.47 -14.39 -2.47
C ALA A 76 2.08 -15.11 -3.69
N ALA A 77 1.28 -15.84 -4.46
CA ALA A 77 1.78 -16.57 -5.62
C ALA A 77 2.15 -15.61 -6.76
N VAL A 78 1.28 -14.62 -7.02
CA VAL A 78 1.51 -13.60 -8.06
C VAL A 78 2.75 -12.76 -7.74
N LYS A 79 2.90 -12.32 -6.46
CA LYS A 79 4.05 -11.56 -6.05
C LYS A 79 5.35 -12.36 -6.12
N ARG A 80 5.36 -13.62 -5.67
CA ARG A 80 6.54 -14.49 -5.75
C ARG A 80 6.99 -14.70 -7.19
N GLU A 81 6.08 -15.07 -8.10
CA GLU A 81 6.40 -15.27 -9.51
C GLU A 81 7.02 -14.00 -10.14
N LEU A 82 6.43 -12.84 -9.87
CA LEU A 82 6.96 -11.58 -10.39
C LEU A 82 8.32 -11.23 -9.78
N LEU A 83 8.49 -11.42 -8.47
CA LEU A 83 9.74 -11.13 -7.76
C LEU A 83 10.89 -12.04 -8.19
N GLU A 84 10.65 -13.32 -8.47
CA GLU A 84 11.64 -14.23 -9.08
C GLU A 84 12.13 -13.69 -10.43
N ARG A 85 11.21 -13.23 -11.28
CA ARG A 85 11.54 -12.63 -12.58
C ARG A 85 12.29 -11.31 -12.42
N LEU A 86 11.87 -10.45 -11.51
CA LEU A 86 12.56 -9.19 -11.21
C LEU A 86 13.96 -9.44 -10.64
N GLY A 87 14.10 -10.41 -9.74
CA GLY A 87 15.40 -10.78 -9.18
C GLY A 87 16.40 -11.29 -10.23
N ALA A 88 15.93 -12.07 -11.21
CA ALA A 88 16.77 -12.52 -12.32
C ALA A 88 17.09 -11.40 -13.33
N LEU A 89 16.16 -10.45 -13.51
CA LEU A 89 16.22 -9.39 -14.51
C LEU A 89 17.06 -8.18 -14.07
N ALA A 90 16.83 -7.70 -12.84
CA ALA A 90 17.36 -6.43 -12.35
C ALA A 90 18.90 -6.44 -12.32
N SER A 91 19.50 -5.25 -12.43
CA SER A 91 20.96 -5.13 -12.36
C SER A 91 21.49 -5.70 -11.03
N PRO A 92 22.76 -6.17 -10.99
CA PRO A 92 23.32 -6.74 -9.76
C PRO A 92 23.20 -5.84 -8.53
N ASP A 93 23.23 -4.52 -8.72
CA ASP A 93 23.19 -3.52 -7.65
C ASP A 93 21.80 -2.93 -7.38
N ALA A 94 20.79 -3.39 -8.11
CA ALA A 94 19.42 -2.88 -7.92
C ALA A 94 18.85 -3.35 -6.58
N VAL A 95 18.15 -2.46 -5.89
CA VAL A 95 17.27 -2.79 -4.76
C VAL A 95 15.91 -3.17 -5.30
N ILE A 96 15.30 -4.20 -4.75
CA ILE A 96 13.93 -4.62 -5.03
C ILE A 96 13.05 -4.31 -3.82
N GLY A 97 11.94 -3.64 -4.04
CA GLY A 97 10.93 -3.38 -3.02
C GLY A 97 9.60 -4.05 -3.35
N SER A 98 8.80 -4.33 -2.34
CA SER A 98 7.41 -4.74 -2.50
C SER A 98 6.49 -3.84 -1.69
N THR A 99 5.34 -3.44 -2.28
CA THR A 99 4.33 -2.65 -1.58
C THR A 99 3.35 -3.54 -0.80
N THR A 100 3.74 -4.73 -0.42
CA THR A 100 2.90 -5.61 0.40
C THR A 100 2.45 -4.90 1.68
N SER A 101 1.23 -5.19 2.12
CA SER A 101 0.68 -4.69 3.38
C SER A 101 0.57 -5.79 4.45
N SER A 102 0.70 -7.06 4.06
CA SER A 102 0.37 -8.19 4.94
C SER A 102 1.23 -9.43 4.77
N LEU A 103 1.88 -9.59 3.61
CA LEU A 103 2.73 -10.76 3.36
C LEU A 103 4.10 -10.59 4.01
N SER A 104 4.72 -11.71 4.37
CA SER A 104 6.08 -11.71 4.94
C SER A 104 7.10 -11.13 3.95
N VAL A 105 7.76 -10.08 4.35
CA VAL A 105 8.83 -9.44 3.57
C VAL A 105 10.00 -10.40 3.40
N SER A 106 10.31 -11.20 4.41
CA SER A 106 11.37 -12.21 4.38
C SER A 106 11.09 -13.32 3.35
N GLU A 107 9.83 -13.78 3.23
CA GLU A 107 9.45 -14.76 2.20
C GLU A 107 9.52 -14.17 0.79
N LEU A 108 9.05 -12.94 0.60
CA LEU A 108 9.11 -12.25 -0.68
C LEU A 108 10.56 -11.95 -1.10
N ALA A 109 11.40 -11.58 -0.15
CA ALA A 109 12.83 -11.37 -0.36
C ALA A 109 13.52 -12.66 -0.83
N SER A 110 13.21 -13.78 -0.18
CA SER A 110 13.73 -15.10 -0.58
C SER A 110 13.31 -15.47 -2.00
N ALA A 111 12.05 -15.21 -2.37
CA ALA A 111 11.56 -15.44 -3.73
C ALA A 111 12.29 -14.58 -4.78
N SER A 112 12.69 -13.36 -4.43
CA SER A 112 13.47 -12.51 -5.33
C SER A 112 14.90 -13.02 -5.59
N GLY A 113 15.40 -13.95 -4.75
CA GLY A 113 16.78 -14.42 -4.77
C GLY A 113 17.82 -13.37 -4.33
N ARG A 114 17.37 -12.23 -3.75
CA ARG A 114 18.23 -11.10 -3.38
C ARG A 114 17.83 -10.52 -2.01
N PRO A 115 17.85 -11.31 -0.94
CA PRO A 115 17.39 -10.88 0.38
C PRO A 115 18.24 -9.73 0.97
N ASP A 116 19.52 -9.63 0.62
CA ASP A 116 20.40 -8.53 1.01
C ASP A 116 20.02 -7.17 0.39
N ARG A 117 19.24 -7.19 -0.70
CA ARG A 117 18.80 -6.02 -1.48
C ARG A 117 17.29 -5.94 -1.62
N PHE A 118 16.60 -6.33 -0.58
CA PHE A 118 15.13 -6.34 -0.56
C PHE A 118 14.58 -5.49 0.58
N VAL A 119 13.40 -4.86 0.33
CA VAL A 119 12.66 -4.08 1.32
C VAL A 119 11.15 -4.19 1.10
N GLY A 120 10.39 -4.34 2.16
CA GLY A 120 8.96 -4.04 2.18
C GLY A 120 8.79 -2.52 2.26
N LEU A 121 8.10 -1.93 1.30
CA LEU A 121 7.90 -0.48 1.18
C LEU A 121 6.39 -0.21 1.22
N HIS A 122 5.83 -0.19 2.42
CA HIS A 122 4.40 -0.03 2.63
C HIS A 122 4.00 1.44 2.57
N VAL A 123 3.41 1.83 1.46
CA VAL A 123 2.87 3.17 1.22
C VAL A 123 1.36 3.19 1.44
N PHE A 124 0.83 4.32 1.88
CA PHE A 124 -0.59 4.50 2.15
C PHE A 124 -1.28 5.24 1.02
N ASN A 125 -2.49 4.82 0.69
CA ASN A 125 -3.30 5.48 -0.35
C ASN A 125 -4.19 6.58 0.27
N PRO A 126 -4.35 7.76 -0.36
CA PRO A 126 -3.71 8.23 -1.59
C PRO A 126 -2.22 8.55 -1.42
N VAL A 127 -1.40 7.95 -2.29
CA VAL A 127 0.08 8.03 -2.14
C VAL A 127 0.60 9.47 -2.11
N GLU A 128 0.00 10.36 -2.87
CA GLU A 128 0.42 11.77 -2.95
C GLU A 128 0.17 12.55 -1.64
N ARG A 129 -0.84 12.13 -0.86
CA ARG A 129 -1.27 12.83 0.37
C ARG A 129 -0.69 12.26 1.64
N MET A 130 -0.50 10.93 1.66
CA MET A 130 -0.02 10.24 2.86
C MET A 130 1.50 10.35 2.97
N GLU A 131 1.97 10.92 4.05
CA GLU A 131 3.40 11.21 4.24
C GLU A 131 4.22 9.98 4.69
N LEU A 132 3.59 9.04 5.40
CA LEU A 132 4.26 7.88 5.98
C LEU A 132 4.56 6.81 4.94
N VAL A 133 5.76 6.23 5.05
CA VAL A 133 6.12 4.93 4.47
C VAL A 133 6.68 4.05 5.58
N GLU A 134 6.11 2.88 5.80
CA GLU A 134 6.69 1.86 6.68
C GLU A 134 7.68 1.03 5.87
N LEU A 135 8.93 0.92 6.35
CA LEU A 135 9.99 0.11 5.75
C LEU A 135 10.23 -1.12 6.62
N ALA A 136 9.96 -2.30 6.07
CA ALA A 136 10.25 -3.58 6.70
C ALA A 136 11.38 -4.30 5.94
N TYR A 137 12.30 -4.89 6.66
CA TYR A 137 13.48 -5.52 6.06
C TYR A 137 13.56 -7.00 6.44
N PRO A 138 13.96 -7.87 5.48
CA PRO A 138 14.40 -9.22 5.85
C PRO A 138 15.67 -9.15 6.70
N GLY A 139 15.92 -10.20 7.49
CA GLY A 139 17.10 -10.23 8.39
C GLY A 139 18.44 -10.03 7.69
N ASP A 140 18.53 -10.44 6.42
CA ASP A 140 19.74 -10.34 5.60
C ASP A 140 19.90 -9.01 4.86
N ALA A 141 18.97 -8.06 5.00
CA ALA A 141 19.03 -6.77 4.31
C ALA A 141 20.30 -6.00 4.67
N SER A 142 21.06 -5.60 3.65
CA SER A 142 22.30 -4.85 3.84
C SER A 142 22.03 -3.41 4.33
N GLU A 143 23.01 -2.82 5.02
CA GLU A 143 22.96 -1.42 5.43
C GLU A 143 22.81 -0.47 4.24
N ALA A 144 23.46 -0.78 3.11
CA ALA A 144 23.31 -0.02 1.88
C ALA A 144 21.86 -0.05 1.36
N THR A 145 21.15 -1.18 1.48
CA THR A 145 19.74 -1.29 1.11
C THR A 145 18.87 -0.42 2.01
N ARG A 146 19.11 -0.44 3.33
CA ARG A 146 18.37 0.40 4.31
C ARG A 146 18.57 1.88 4.01
N GLN A 147 19.81 2.30 3.80
CA GLN A 147 20.14 3.68 3.46
C GLN A 147 19.44 4.11 2.16
N ARG A 148 19.55 3.34 1.09
CA ARG A 148 18.96 3.67 -0.22
C ARG A 148 17.43 3.73 -0.18
N ALA A 149 16.79 2.83 0.55
CA ALA A 149 15.33 2.87 0.74
C ALA A 149 14.89 4.14 1.50
N GLY A 150 15.61 4.53 2.55
CA GLY A 150 15.37 5.77 3.27
C GLY A 150 15.58 7.02 2.39
N GLU A 151 16.66 7.05 1.61
CA GLU A 151 16.96 8.14 0.67
C GLU A 151 15.89 8.25 -0.44
N LEU A 152 15.43 7.11 -0.98
CA LEU A 152 14.31 7.10 -1.93
C LEU A 152 13.06 7.72 -1.31
N CYS A 153 12.66 7.29 -0.10
CA CYS A 153 11.52 7.88 0.59
C CYS A 153 11.68 9.39 0.79
N ALA A 154 12.84 9.84 1.25
CA ALA A 154 13.13 11.26 1.44
C ALA A 154 13.06 12.04 0.11
N SER A 155 13.60 11.47 -0.98
CA SER A 155 13.53 12.07 -2.31
C SER A 155 12.09 12.18 -2.84
N LEU A 156 11.20 11.27 -2.41
CA LEU A 156 9.77 11.32 -2.69
C LEU A 156 8.99 12.26 -1.75
N GLY A 157 9.66 12.91 -0.80
CA GLY A 157 9.03 13.77 0.21
C GLY A 157 8.24 12.99 1.25
N LYS A 158 8.64 11.74 1.52
CA LYS A 158 8.00 10.84 2.49
C LYS A 158 8.83 10.73 3.77
N THR A 159 8.14 10.48 4.87
CA THR A 159 8.74 10.11 6.15
C THR A 159 8.79 8.59 6.23
N ALA A 160 10.00 8.04 6.21
CA ALA A 160 10.23 6.61 6.36
C ALA A 160 10.36 6.24 7.84
N VAL A 161 9.70 5.16 8.23
CA VAL A 161 9.82 4.56 9.56
C VAL A 161 10.13 3.07 9.40
N GLU A 162 11.23 2.62 10.00
CA GLU A 162 11.56 1.19 10.02
C GLU A 162 10.64 0.48 11.02
N VAL A 163 10.06 -0.63 10.56
CA VAL A 163 9.08 -1.43 11.30
C VAL A 163 9.42 -2.92 11.22
N PRO A 164 8.95 -3.74 12.18
CA PRO A 164 9.16 -5.19 12.12
C PRO A 164 8.41 -5.83 10.94
N ASP A 165 8.99 -6.92 10.37
CA ASP A 165 8.34 -7.78 9.37
C ASP A 165 7.27 -8.64 10.05
N VAL A 166 6.11 -8.06 10.25
CA VAL A 166 4.92 -8.75 10.80
C VAL A 166 3.68 -8.37 9.98
N PRO A 167 2.70 -9.26 9.80
CA PRO A 167 1.48 -8.96 9.05
C PRO A 167 0.80 -7.68 9.54
N GLY A 168 0.56 -6.73 8.61
CA GLY A 168 -0.05 -5.43 8.91
C GLY A 168 0.90 -4.40 9.50
N PHE A 169 2.19 -4.71 9.62
CA PHE A 169 3.24 -3.83 10.16
C PHE A 169 2.82 -3.12 11.46
N VAL A 170 2.90 -1.80 11.55
CA VAL A 170 2.46 -1.04 12.73
C VAL A 170 1.05 -0.49 12.53
N VAL A 171 0.81 0.22 11.43
CA VAL A 171 -0.46 0.95 11.27
C VAL A 171 -1.64 -0.02 11.19
N ASN A 172 -1.64 -0.97 10.27
CA ASN A 172 -2.78 -1.88 10.12
C ASN A 172 -2.95 -2.76 11.36
N ARG A 173 -1.84 -3.23 11.95
CA ARG A 173 -1.87 -4.10 13.12
C ARG A 173 -2.45 -3.44 14.37
N LEU A 174 -2.31 -2.13 14.53
CA LEU A 174 -2.88 -1.38 15.64
C LEU A 174 -4.25 -0.79 15.32
N LEU A 175 -4.43 -0.32 14.09
CA LEU A 175 -5.63 0.39 13.68
C LEU A 175 -6.84 -0.56 13.56
N PHE A 176 -6.72 -1.69 12.85
CA PHE A 176 -7.89 -2.54 12.59
C PHE A 176 -8.48 -3.20 13.82
N PRO A 177 -7.70 -3.71 14.81
CA PRO A 177 -8.26 -4.14 16.09
C PRO A 177 -9.05 -3.04 16.81
N TYR A 178 -8.54 -1.80 16.76
CA TYR A 178 -9.25 -0.65 17.33
C TYR A 178 -10.55 -0.36 16.57
N LEU A 179 -10.52 -0.31 15.24
CA LEU A 179 -11.73 -0.08 14.44
C LEU A 179 -12.79 -1.18 14.66
N PHE A 180 -12.37 -2.43 14.72
CA PHE A 180 -13.25 -3.56 15.00
C PHE A 180 -13.81 -3.53 16.43
N SER A 181 -13.05 -3.02 17.38
CA SER A 181 -13.58 -2.84 18.73
C SER A 181 -14.68 -1.78 18.78
N ALA A 182 -14.60 -0.73 17.94
CA ALA A 182 -15.66 0.26 17.81
C ALA A 182 -16.94 -0.34 17.19
N VAL A 183 -16.80 -1.25 16.22
CA VAL A 183 -17.95 -1.98 15.66
C VAL A 183 -18.59 -2.89 16.70
N ARG A 184 -17.80 -3.68 17.45
CA ARG A 184 -18.33 -4.53 18.52
C ARG A 184 -19.03 -3.72 19.62
N PHE A 185 -18.49 -2.53 19.93
CA PHE A 185 -19.14 -1.62 20.87
C PHE A 185 -20.52 -1.17 20.36
N LEU A 186 -20.63 -0.85 19.06
CA LEU A 186 -21.90 -0.50 18.45
C LEU A 186 -22.91 -1.68 18.47
N GLU A 187 -22.45 -2.91 18.22
CA GLU A 187 -23.29 -4.12 18.28
C GLU A 187 -23.84 -4.41 19.69
N GLN A 188 -23.10 -4.04 20.73
CA GLN A 188 -23.46 -4.31 22.12
C GLN A 188 -24.35 -3.21 22.76
N HIS A 189 -24.47 -2.06 22.13
CA HIS A 189 -25.16 -0.91 22.68
C HIS A 189 -26.14 -0.27 21.67
N PRO A 190 -27.29 0.23 22.10
CA PRO A 190 -28.31 0.87 21.22
C PRO A 190 -27.86 2.28 20.83
N LEU A 191 -26.78 2.39 20.07
CA LEU A 191 -26.21 3.65 19.59
C LEU A 191 -26.23 3.67 18.07
N GLU A 192 -26.35 4.87 17.51
CA GLU A 192 -26.13 5.08 16.08
C GLU A 192 -24.63 5.30 15.80
N PRO A 193 -24.15 4.97 14.58
CA PRO A 193 -22.75 5.17 14.17
C PRO A 193 -22.22 6.57 14.46
N GLU A 194 -23.04 7.60 14.23
CA GLU A 194 -22.70 9.01 14.46
C GLU A 194 -22.34 9.31 15.91
N ALA A 195 -22.98 8.64 16.87
CA ALA A 195 -22.70 8.86 18.30
C ALA A 195 -21.30 8.38 18.66
N VAL A 196 -20.91 7.15 18.20
CA VAL A 196 -19.57 6.59 18.41
C VAL A 196 -18.52 7.48 17.75
N ASP A 197 -18.72 7.83 16.48
CA ASP A 197 -17.79 8.66 15.72
C ASP A 197 -17.64 10.06 16.32
N THR A 198 -18.73 10.66 16.79
CA THR A 198 -18.69 11.96 17.45
C THR A 198 -17.90 11.92 18.77
N CYS A 199 -18.11 10.88 19.59
CA CYS A 199 -17.33 10.68 20.79
C CYS A 199 -15.83 10.58 20.50
N MET A 200 -15.43 9.81 19.48
CA MET A 200 -14.03 9.63 19.14
C MET A 200 -13.41 10.89 18.52
N LYS A 201 -14.15 11.61 17.69
CA LYS A 201 -13.68 12.90 17.14
C LYS A 201 -13.49 13.97 18.21
N LEU A 202 -14.47 14.15 19.07
CA LEU A 202 -14.45 15.26 20.04
C LEU A 202 -13.77 14.89 21.36
N GLY A 203 -13.88 13.64 21.80
CA GLY A 203 -13.29 13.17 23.05
C GLY A 203 -11.84 12.70 22.93
N ALA A 204 -11.47 12.13 21.79
CA ALA A 204 -10.12 11.62 21.53
C ALA A 204 -9.37 12.39 20.43
N ALA A 205 -9.94 13.47 19.90
CA ALA A 205 -9.37 14.32 18.85
C ALA A 205 -9.01 13.55 17.56
N HIS A 206 -9.75 12.51 17.24
CA HIS A 206 -9.55 11.80 15.97
C HIS A 206 -9.99 12.67 14.79
N PRO A 207 -9.23 12.71 13.68
CA PRO A 207 -9.60 13.49 12.49
C PRO A 207 -10.85 12.93 11.80
N MET A 208 -11.11 11.63 11.97
CA MET A 208 -12.26 10.90 11.45
C MET A 208 -12.72 9.87 12.48
N GLY A 209 -14.02 9.67 12.63
CA GLY A 209 -14.54 8.64 13.51
C GLY A 209 -14.25 7.23 12.99
N PRO A 210 -14.20 6.21 13.85
CA PRO A 210 -13.79 4.85 13.47
C PRO A 210 -14.71 4.20 12.44
N LEU A 211 -16.02 4.42 12.51
CA LEU A 211 -16.99 3.81 11.57
C LEU A 211 -16.96 4.51 10.21
N ALA A 212 -16.84 5.84 10.18
CA ALA A 212 -16.63 6.60 8.96
C ALA A 212 -15.27 6.27 8.31
N LEU A 213 -14.25 5.93 9.09
CA LEU A 213 -12.94 5.51 8.60
C LEU A 213 -13.03 4.12 7.96
N LEU A 214 -13.78 3.19 8.54
CA LEU A 214 -14.06 1.88 7.93
C LEU A 214 -14.75 2.03 6.57
N ASP A 215 -15.77 2.88 6.46
CA ASP A 215 -16.45 3.16 5.21
C ASP A 215 -15.55 3.86 4.18
N PHE A 216 -14.62 4.71 4.65
CA PHE A 216 -13.64 5.37 3.78
C PHE A 216 -12.61 4.38 3.21
N VAL A 217 -12.12 3.45 4.02
CA VAL A 217 -11.18 2.40 3.59
C VAL A 217 -11.87 1.40 2.66
N GLY A 218 -13.12 1.09 2.95
CA GLY A 218 -13.91 0.05 2.33
C GLY A 218 -13.98 -1.20 3.21
N LEU A 219 -15.20 -1.67 3.48
CA LEU A 219 -15.47 -2.74 4.43
C LEU A 219 -14.91 -4.10 3.99
N ASP A 220 -14.89 -4.37 2.68
CA ASP A 220 -14.23 -5.55 2.09
C ASP A 220 -12.72 -5.53 2.29
N VAL A 221 -12.09 -4.36 2.11
CA VAL A 221 -10.66 -4.16 2.37
C VAL A 221 -10.35 -4.32 3.86
N ALA A 222 -11.20 -3.73 4.72
CA ALA A 222 -11.08 -3.86 6.17
C ALA A 222 -11.17 -5.32 6.63
N ALA A 223 -12.12 -6.10 6.08
CA ALA A 223 -12.28 -7.52 6.37
C ALA A 223 -11.03 -8.30 5.95
N ALA A 224 -10.54 -8.10 4.72
CA ALA A 224 -9.34 -8.76 4.21
C ALA A 224 -8.09 -8.44 5.05
N ILE A 225 -7.92 -7.19 5.50
CA ILE A 225 -6.83 -6.81 6.39
C ILE A 225 -6.97 -7.52 7.75
N GLY A 226 -8.18 -7.52 8.33
CA GLY A 226 -8.45 -8.23 9.60
C GLY A 226 -8.04 -9.69 9.52
N GLU A 227 -8.44 -10.39 8.46
CA GLU A 227 -8.09 -11.79 8.21
C GLU A 227 -6.57 -11.98 8.07
N SER A 228 -5.90 -11.11 7.31
CA SER A 228 -4.46 -11.21 7.06
C SER A 228 -3.61 -10.99 8.31
N ILE A 229 -4.07 -10.15 9.25
CA ILE A 229 -3.38 -9.90 10.54
C ILE A 229 -3.85 -10.83 11.67
N GLY A 230 -4.76 -11.78 11.37
CA GLY A 230 -5.28 -12.74 12.33
C GLY A 230 -6.22 -12.14 13.39
N VAL A 231 -6.92 -11.08 13.05
CA VAL A 231 -7.91 -10.42 13.91
C VAL A 231 -9.32 -10.78 13.46
N GLU A 232 -10.14 -11.22 14.40
CA GLU A 232 -11.54 -11.57 14.12
C GLU A 232 -12.32 -10.35 13.60
N VAL A 233 -12.87 -10.51 12.39
CA VAL A 233 -13.71 -9.49 11.75
C VAL A 233 -15.11 -9.52 12.39
N PRO A 234 -15.68 -8.39 12.84
CA PRO A 234 -17.03 -8.32 13.39
C PRO A 234 -18.09 -8.82 12.40
N ASP A 235 -19.13 -9.47 12.91
CA ASP A 235 -20.23 -10.00 12.08
C ASP A 235 -20.91 -8.90 11.28
N ARG A 236 -21.12 -7.74 11.88
CA ARG A 236 -21.72 -6.58 11.19
C ARG A 236 -20.95 -6.16 9.93
N ILE A 237 -19.60 -6.22 9.95
CA ILE A 237 -18.81 -5.95 8.75
C ILE A 237 -19.04 -7.04 7.69
N ARG A 238 -19.08 -8.31 8.09
CA ARG A 238 -19.35 -9.43 7.17
C ARG A 238 -20.73 -9.32 6.53
N GLU A 239 -21.75 -8.96 7.31
CA GLU A 239 -23.12 -8.72 6.84
C GLU A 239 -23.19 -7.59 5.80
N LEU A 240 -22.56 -6.45 6.09
CA LEU A 240 -22.51 -5.31 5.17
C LEU A 240 -21.80 -5.67 3.87
N VAL A 241 -20.66 -6.36 3.95
CA VAL A 241 -19.93 -6.83 2.77
C VAL A 241 -20.78 -7.79 1.94
N ALA A 242 -21.46 -8.75 2.57
CA ALA A 242 -22.35 -9.69 1.89
C ALA A 242 -23.54 -8.99 1.21
N ALA A 243 -24.02 -7.89 1.78
CA ALA A 243 -25.07 -7.04 1.19
C ALA A 243 -24.57 -6.10 0.08
N GLY A 244 -23.26 -6.06 -0.20
CA GLY A 244 -22.67 -5.13 -1.17
C GLY A 244 -22.50 -3.70 -0.64
N ALA A 245 -22.77 -3.46 0.63
CA ALA A 245 -22.57 -2.18 1.31
C ALA A 245 -21.11 -2.06 1.75
N LEU A 246 -20.24 -1.61 0.82
CA LEU A 246 -18.80 -1.60 0.99
C LEU A 246 -18.23 -0.26 1.49
N GLY A 247 -19.09 0.64 1.96
CA GLY A 247 -18.73 1.99 2.37
C GLY A 247 -18.87 3.01 1.24
N ARG A 248 -18.11 4.09 1.27
CA ARG A 248 -18.22 5.21 0.32
C ARG A 248 -18.18 4.81 -1.15
N LYS A 249 -17.37 3.80 -1.49
CA LYS A 249 -17.21 3.36 -2.88
C LYS A 249 -18.43 2.69 -3.48
N SER A 250 -19.37 2.20 -2.64
CA SER A 250 -20.63 1.56 -3.05
C SER A 250 -21.87 2.41 -2.70
N GLY A 251 -21.68 3.62 -2.16
CA GLY A 251 -22.78 4.50 -1.74
C GLY A 251 -23.36 4.14 -0.37
N ALA A 252 -23.04 2.99 0.21
CA ALA A 252 -23.57 2.54 1.50
C ALA A 252 -22.54 1.74 2.31
N GLY A 253 -22.64 1.86 3.65
CA GLY A 253 -21.80 1.13 4.61
C GLY A 253 -22.40 1.23 6.00
N PHE A 254 -21.64 1.72 7.00
CA PHE A 254 -22.20 2.17 8.28
C PHE A 254 -23.04 3.44 8.10
N TYR A 255 -22.76 4.19 7.04
CA TYR A 255 -23.47 5.39 6.63
C TYR A 255 -24.05 5.23 5.22
N ASP A 256 -25.06 6.06 4.92
CA ASP A 256 -25.58 6.24 3.58
C ASP A 256 -24.89 7.44 2.92
N TYR A 257 -24.44 7.28 1.67
CA TYR A 257 -23.68 8.27 0.89
C TYR A 257 -24.38 8.69 -0.40
N ASP A 258 -25.53 8.08 -0.74
CA ASP A 258 -26.21 8.32 -2.02
C ASP A 258 -26.84 9.73 -2.13
N ASP A 259 -26.97 10.46 -1.01
CA ASP A 259 -27.58 11.80 -0.94
C ASP A 259 -26.54 12.94 -0.80
N ARG A 260 -25.25 12.73 -1.16
CA ARG A 260 -24.24 13.79 -0.99
C ARG A 260 -23.43 14.09 -2.23
#